data_ece9809e4cdd4710bec8c67482f61e70
#
_entry.id   ece9809e4cdd4710bec8c67482f61e70
#
_cell.length_a   1.000
_cell.length_b   1.000
_cell.length_c   1.000
_cell.angle_alpha   90.00
_cell.angle_beta   90.00
_cell.angle_gamma   90.00
#
_symmetry.space_group_name_H-M   'P 1'
#
loop_
_entity.id
_entity.type
_entity.pdbx_description
1 polymer ?
#
loop_
_entity_poly.entity_id
_entity_poly.type
_entity_poly.pdbx_seq_one_letter_code
_entity_poly.pdbx_strand_id
1 'polypeptide(L)'
;MSTNTAYYIPHKATWPVIGTAGLVTMLAGFANYLNGSSIGPALMVVGLLIFITMLVGWFTLQATESETGMYNHEVGISYRHGMMWFIFSEIVFFAVFFGTLWYTRNLSVPWLGGGATKELLWPAFDATWPTNGPGKVGGDLDRKSVV
;
A
#
# COMPACT_ATOMS: atom_id res chain seq x y z
N MET A 1 -2.78 -13.65 -44.18
CA MET A 1 -3.11 -13.17 -42.84
C MET A 1 -2.41 -11.83 -42.65
N SER A 2 -3.14 -10.71 -42.75
CA SER A 2 -2.57 -9.39 -42.45
C SER A 2 -2.42 -9.31 -40.92
N THR A 3 -1.18 -9.40 -40.43
CA THR A 3 -0.88 -9.10 -39.05
C THR A 3 -1.16 -7.63 -38.81
N ASN A 4 -2.24 -7.34 -38.11
CA ASN A 4 -2.56 -5.98 -37.70
C ASN A 4 -1.48 -5.55 -36.71
N THR A 5 -0.45 -4.84 -37.20
CA THR A 5 0.72 -4.39 -36.45
C THR A 5 0.43 -3.16 -35.57
N ALA A 6 -0.80 -2.65 -35.63
CA ALA A 6 -1.20 -1.50 -34.80
C ALA A 6 -1.35 -1.92 -33.34
N TYR A 7 -0.71 -1.20 -32.44
CA TYR A 7 -0.85 -1.39 -30.99
C TYR A 7 -2.31 -1.11 -30.58
N TYR A 8 -2.91 -2.03 -29.83
CA TYR A 8 -4.28 -1.86 -29.35
C TYR A 8 -4.36 -0.74 -28.30
N ILE A 9 -5.20 0.24 -28.57
CA ILE A 9 -5.47 1.35 -27.65
C ILE A 9 -6.95 1.28 -27.27
N PRO A 10 -7.31 1.10 -25.99
CA PRO A 10 -8.70 1.07 -25.54
C PRO A 10 -9.38 2.43 -25.76
N HIS A 11 -10.57 2.41 -26.34
CA HIS A 11 -11.28 3.65 -26.75
C HIS A 11 -11.86 4.45 -25.57
N LYS A 12 -12.13 3.84 -24.43
CA LYS A 12 -12.67 4.50 -23.23
C LYS A 12 -12.14 3.85 -21.95
N ALA A 13 -11.45 4.63 -21.15
CA ALA A 13 -10.95 4.21 -19.84
C ALA A 13 -11.76 4.86 -18.71
N THR A 14 -12.98 4.35 -18.44
CA THR A 14 -13.85 4.86 -17.36
C THR A 14 -13.55 4.23 -16.01
N TRP A 15 -13.01 3.01 -15.99
CA TRP A 15 -12.75 2.26 -14.77
C TRP A 15 -11.80 2.95 -13.77
N PRO A 16 -10.70 3.61 -14.20
CA PRO A 16 -9.83 4.34 -13.28
C PRO A 16 -10.55 5.46 -12.52
N VAL A 17 -11.48 6.16 -13.18
CA VAL A 17 -12.26 7.24 -12.55
C VAL A 17 -13.20 6.66 -11.48
N ILE A 18 -13.88 5.55 -11.80
CA ILE A 18 -14.76 4.85 -10.85
C ILE A 18 -13.94 4.33 -9.66
N GLY A 19 -12.76 3.75 -9.92
CA GLY A 19 -11.85 3.29 -8.89
C GLY A 19 -11.37 4.40 -7.97
N THR A 20 -11.02 5.55 -8.54
CA THR A 20 -10.62 6.73 -7.76
C THR A 20 -11.77 7.22 -6.89
N ALA A 21 -13.00 7.31 -7.42
CA ALA A 21 -14.17 7.69 -6.64
C ALA A 21 -14.43 6.73 -5.48
N GLY A 22 -14.31 5.40 -5.72
CA GLY A 22 -14.44 4.39 -4.66
C GLY A 22 -13.39 4.52 -3.57
N LEU A 23 -12.11 4.67 -3.96
CA LEU A 23 -11.02 4.85 -3.00
C LEU A 23 -11.14 6.13 -2.19
N VAL A 24 -11.43 7.26 -2.82
CA VAL A 24 -11.62 8.56 -2.11
C VAL A 24 -12.77 8.46 -1.12
N THR A 25 -13.90 7.85 -1.51
CA THR A 25 -15.05 7.67 -0.63
C THR A 25 -14.70 6.77 0.55
N MET A 26 -13.98 5.67 0.32
CA MET A 26 -13.55 4.74 1.36
C MET A 26 -12.57 5.40 2.34
N LEU A 27 -11.58 6.13 1.86
CA LEU A 27 -10.59 6.83 2.70
C LEU A 27 -11.23 7.98 3.48
N ALA A 28 -12.14 8.73 2.87
CA ALA A 28 -12.92 9.76 3.57
C ALA A 28 -13.79 9.14 4.67
N GLY A 29 -14.39 7.97 4.41
CA GLY A 29 -15.12 7.19 5.40
C GLY A 29 -14.23 6.77 6.56
N PHE A 30 -13.04 6.25 6.27
CA PHE A 30 -12.07 5.86 7.28
C PHE A 30 -11.60 7.05 8.15
N ALA A 31 -11.29 8.18 7.52
CA ALA A 31 -10.93 9.41 8.23
C ALA A 31 -12.07 9.89 9.16
N ASN A 32 -13.32 9.88 8.69
CA ASN A 32 -14.49 10.20 9.50
C ASN A 32 -14.68 9.22 10.66
N TYR A 33 -14.48 7.94 10.44
CA TYR A 33 -14.54 6.91 11.48
C TYR A 33 -13.51 7.16 12.59
N LEU A 34 -12.26 7.46 12.23
CA LEU A 34 -11.20 7.79 13.21
C LEU A 34 -11.52 9.06 14.01
N ASN A 35 -12.26 9.99 13.43
CA ASN A 35 -12.72 11.21 14.12
C ASN A 35 -14.03 11.02 14.91
N GLY A 36 -14.51 9.77 15.07
CA GLY A 36 -15.71 9.47 15.86
C GLY A 36 -17.04 9.81 15.19
N SER A 37 -17.04 10.07 13.88
CA SER A 37 -18.26 10.37 13.12
C SER A 37 -19.06 9.09 12.83
N SER A 38 -20.36 9.12 13.09
CA SER A 38 -21.28 7.98 12.82
C SER A 38 -21.47 7.68 11.33
N ILE A 39 -21.16 8.62 10.44
CA ILE A 39 -21.26 8.46 8.98
C ILE A 39 -20.06 7.68 8.40
N GLY A 40 -18.94 7.61 9.13
CA GLY A 40 -17.70 6.97 8.68
C GLY A 40 -17.89 5.54 8.16
N PRO A 41 -18.48 4.62 8.93
CA PRO A 41 -18.68 3.23 8.49
C PRO A 41 -19.54 3.10 7.23
N ALA A 42 -20.58 3.93 7.10
CA ALA A 42 -21.44 3.92 5.91
C ALA A 42 -20.67 4.33 4.64
N LEU A 43 -19.85 5.39 4.72
CA LEU A 43 -19.00 5.83 3.62
C LEU A 43 -17.94 4.78 3.26
N MET A 44 -17.36 4.10 4.25
CA MET A 44 -16.41 3.00 3.99
C MET A 44 -17.06 1.87 3.20
N VAL A 45 -18.26 1.44 3.60
CA VAL A 45 -18.99 0.38 2.91
C VAL A 45 -19.37 0.80 1.50
N VAL A 46 -19.88 2.01 1.30
CA VAL A 46 -20.22 2.54 -0.02
C VAL A 46 -18.98 2.61 -0.93
N GLY A 47 -17.87 3.17 -0.41
CA GLY A 47 -16.62 3.24 -1.16
C GLY A 47 -16.07 1.86 -1.54
N LEU A 48 -16.15 0.89 -0.62
CA LEU A 48 -15.75 -0.49 -0.88
C LEU A 48 -16.62 -1.15 -1.96
N LEU A 49 -17.94 -0.96 -1.94
CA LEU A 49 -18.84 -1.50 -2.95
C LEU A 49 -18.56 -0.91 -4.33
N ILE A 50 -18.31 0.40 -4.44
CA ILE A 50 -17.91 1.04 -5.69
C ILE A 50 -16.59 0.44 -6.19
N PHE A 51 -15.62 0.26 -5.30
CA PHE A 51 -14.30 -0.28 -5.64
C PHE A 51 -14.38 -1.75 -6.11
N ILE A 52 -15.16 -2.59 -5.43
CA ILE A 52 -15.38 -3.99 -5.84
C ILE A 52 -16.09 -4.04 -7.20
N THR A 53 -17.11 -3.21 -7.41
CA THR A 53 -17.82 -3.14 -8.71
C THR A 53 -16.85 -2.76 -9.83
N MET A 54 -15.95 -1.81 -9.59
CA MET A 54 -14.91 -1.43 -10.53
C MET A 54 -13.98 -2.62 -10.83
N LEU A 55 -13.49 -3.31 -9.81
CA LEU A 55 -12.58 -4.46 -10.00
C LEU A 55 -13.24 -5.56 -10.84
N VAL A 56 -14.46 -5.96 -10.49
CA VAL A 56 -15.19 -7.00 -11.22
C VAL A 56 -15.43 -6.56 -12.67
N GLY A 57 -15.93 -5.34 -12.88
CA GLY A 57 -16.21 -4.84 -14.23
C GLY A 57 -14.94 -4.70 -15.07
N TRP A 58 -13.89 -4.17 -14.51
CA TRP A 58 -12.62 -4.00 -15.23
C TRP A 58 -11.97 -5.32 -15.58
N PHE A 59 -11.86 -6.25 -14.64
CA PHE A 59 -11.26 -7.56 -14.92
C PHE A 59 -12.09 -8.39 -15.90
N THR A 60 -13.43 -8.31 -15.84
CA THR A 60 -14.30 -8.95 -16.82
C THR A 60 -14.06 -8.38 -18.22
N LEU A 61 -13.95 -7.06 -18.32
CA LEU A 61 -13.64 -6.42 -19.61
C LEU A 61 -12.28 -6.88 -20.16
N GLN A 62 -11.24 -6.89 -19.33
CA GLN A 62 -9.91 -7.35 -19.72
C GLN A 62 -9.88 -8.82 -20.16
N ALA A 63 -10.62 -9.69 -19.45
CA ALA A 63 -10.75 -11.09 -19.82
C ALA A 63 -11.44 -11.24 -21.19
N THR A 64 -12.54 -10.53 -21.41
CA THR A 64 -13.27 -10.56 -22.68
C THR A 64 -12.43 -10.03 -23.85
N GLU A 65 -11.71 -8.93 -23.67
CA GLU A 65 -10.81 -8.37 -24.68
C GLU A 65 -9.66 -9.34 -25.02
N SER A 66 -9.15 -10.06 -24.04
CA SER A 66 -8.13 -11.10 -24.23
C SER A 66 -8.67 -12.30 -25.01
N GLU A 67 -9.84 -12.82 -24.64
CA GLU A 67 -10.49 -13.97 -25.27
C GLU A 67 -10.92 -13.68 -26.71
N THR A 68 -11.33 -12.46 -27.00
CA THR A 68 -11.71 -12.01 -28.36
C THR A 68 -10.50 -11.75 -29.27
N GLY A 69 -9.26 -11.92 -28.73
CA GLY A 69 -8.04 -11.79 -29.54
C GLY A 69 -7.69 -10.35 -29.92
N MET A 70 -8.20 -9.35 -29.19
CA MET A 70 -7.89 -7.93 -29.46
C MET A 70 -6.44 -7.59 -29.14
N TYR A 71 -5.80 -8.35 -28.26
CA TYR A 71 -4.41 -8.11 -27.85
C TYR A 71 -3.42 -8.72 -28.82
N ASN A 72 -2.56 -7.89 -29.39
CA ASN A 72 -1.46 -8.32 -30.24
C ASN A 72 -0.20 -8.66 -29.40
N HIS A 73 0.86 -9.15 -30.05
CA HIS A 73 2.11 -9.50 -29.40
C HIS A 73 2.73 -8.35 -28.59
N GLU A 74 2.68 -7.13 -29.10
CA GLU A 74 3.24 -5.94 -28.45
C GLU A 74 2.52 -5.58 -27.13
N VAL A 75 1.18 -5.76 -27.11
CA VAL A 75 0.40 -5.61 -25.88
C VAL A 75 0.82 -6.66 -24.84
N GLY A 76 1.06 -7.90 -25.27
CA GLY A 76 1.56 -8.96 -24.39
C GLY A 76 2.94 -8.65 -23.79
N ILE A 77 3.83 -8.01 -24.54
CA ILE A 77 5.11 -7.51 -24.03
C ILE A 77 4.89 -6.41 -22.98
N SER A 78 3.99 -5.46 -23.24
CA SER A 78 3.68 -4.36 -22.33
C SER A 78 3.11 -4.87 -21.00
N TYR A 79 2.23 -5.88 -21.00
CA TYR A 79 1.73 -6.51 -19.78
C TYR A 79 2.83 -7.19 -18.96
N ARG A 80 3.77 -7.88 -19.63
CA ARG A 80 4.93 -8.49 -18.93
C ARG A 80 5.83 -7.43 -18.30
N HIS A 81 6.12 -6.35 -19.01
CA HIS A 81 6.87 -5.23 -18.44
C HIS A 81 6.16 -4.60 -17.25
N GLY A 82 4.84 -4.39 -17.34
CA GLY A 82 4.02 -3.90 -16.24
C GLY A 82 4.12 -4.80 -15.00
N MET A 83 4.04 -6.13 -15.19
CA MET A 83 4.20 -7.08 -14.08
C MET A 83 5.61 -7.04 -13.49
N MET A 84 6.65 -6.92 -14.32
CA MET A 84 8.03 -6.79 -13.84
C MET A 84 8.23 -5.54 -12.97
N TRP A 85 7.67 -4.41 -13.39
CA TRP A 85 7.71 -3.17 -12.60
C TRP A 85 6.93 -3.27 -11.30
N PHE A 86 5.78 -3.97 -11.33
CA PHE A 86 5.02 -4.24 -10.11
C PHE A 86 5.86 -5.07 -9.12
N ILE A 87 6.43 -6.20 -9.55
CA ILE A 87 7.29 -7.05 -8.70
C ILE A 87 8.49 -6.25 -8.18
N PHE A 88 9.11 -5.43 -9.02
CA PHE A 88 10.22 -4.58 -8.60
C PHE A 88 9.80 -3.59 -7.50
N SER A 89 8.63 -2.97 -7.62
CA SER A 89 8.10 -2.05 -6.59
C SER A 89 7.89 -2.75 -5.24
N GLU A 90 7.37 -4.00 -5.26
CA GLU A 90 7.20 -4.81 -4.06
C GLU A 90 8.56 -5.16 -3.41
N ILE A 91 9.55 -5.53 -4.20
CA ILE A 91 10.90 -5.79 -3.70
C ILE A 91 11.48 -4.54 -3.02
N VAL A 92 11.36 -3.37 -3.65
CA VAL A 92 11.83 -2.09 -3.09
C VAL A 92 11.07 -1.74 -1.82
N PHE A 93 9.74 -1.94 -1.79
CA PHE A 93 8.92 -1.73 -0.59
C PHE A 93 9.44 -2.56 0.59
N PHE A 94 9.62 -3.87 0.41
CA PHE A 94 10.15 -4.73 1.47
C PHE A 94 11.60 -4.39 1.83
N ALA A 95 12.44 -4.07 0.87
CA ALA A 95 13.83 -3.67 1.12
C ALA A 95 13.91 -2.40 1.99
N VAL A 96 13.08 -1.41 1.72
CA VAL A 96 13.00 -0.18 2.54
C VAL A 96 12.45 -0.50 3.92
N PHE A 97 11.41 -1.32 4.03
CA PHE A 97 10.80 -1.70 5.30
C PHE A 97 11.79 -2.43 6.21
N PHE A 98 12.42 -3.49 5.71
CA PHE A 98 13.43 -4.23 6.47
C PHE A 98 14.72 -3.45 6.69
N GLY A 99 15.13 -2.63 5.72
CA GLY A 99 16.26 -1.71 5.86
C GLY A 99 16.05 -0.69 6.98
N THR A 100 14.86 -0.12 7.07
CA THR A 100 14.48 0.81 8.14
C THR A 100 14.45 0.10 9.50
N LEU A 101 13.92 -1.13 9.56
CA LEU A 101 13.92 -1.94 10.78
C LEU A 101 15.36 -2.24 11.23
N TRP A 102 16.23 -2.64 10.31
CA TRP A 102 17.64 -2.89 10.59
C TRP A 102 18.36 -1.62 11.08
N TYR A 103 18.14 -0.49 10.38
CA TYR A 103 18.69 0.81 10.76
C TYR A 103 18.25 1.22 12.16
N THR A 104 16.96 1.11 12.45
CA THR A 104 16.42 1.47 13.77
C THR A 104 17.03 0.61 14.86
N ARG A 105 17.09 -0.70 14.66
CA ARG A 105 17.62 -1.63 15.67
C ARG A 105 19.12 -1.45 15.92
N ASN A 106 19.91 -1.30 14.86
CA ASN A 106 21.37 -1.36 14.95
C ASN A 106 22.05 0.00 15.11
N LEU A 107 21.39 1.07 14.66
CA LEU A 107 21.95 2.42 14.68
C LEU A 107 21.15 3.37 15.57
N SER A 108 19.85 3.53 15.32
CA SER A 108 19.04 4.52 16.03
C SER A 108 18.89 4.23 17.51
N VAL A 109 18.54 2.98 17.89
CA VAL A 109 18.32 2.59 19.29
C VAL A 109 19.60 2.68 20.10
N PRO A 110 20.77 2.15 19.67
CA PRO A 110 22.01 2.33 20.38
C PRO A 110 22.45 3.80 20.48
N TRP A 111 22.25 4.57 19.42
CA TRP A 111 22.59 6.00 19.42
C TRP A 111 21.76 6.81 20.42
N LEU A 112 20.45 6.55 20.49
CA LEU A 112 19.55 7.19 21.46
C LEU A 112 19.83 6.75 22.91
N GLY A 113 20.34 5.53 23.11
CA GLY A 113 20.67 4.99 24.41
C GLY A 113 22.09 5.31 24.91
N GLY A 114 22.91 6.01 24.11
CA GLY A 114 24.31 6.33 24.41
C GLY A 114 24.63 7.81 24.35
N GLY A 115 25.69 8.22 25.07
CA GLY A 115 26.28 9.54 24.99
C GLY A 115 25.51 10.66 25.69
N ALA A 116 26.00 11.90 25.53
CA ALA A 116 25.47 13.12 26.16
C ALA A 116 24.00 13.41 25.80
N THR A 117 23.54 12.96 24.63
CA THR A 117 22.16 13.14 24.16
C THR A 117 21.16 12.37 25.04
N LYS A 118 21.54 11.20 25.55
CA LYS A 118 20.70 10.40 26.44
C LYS A 118 20.49 11.14 27.77
N GLU A 119 21.56 11.61 28.39
CA GLU A 119 21.49 12.29 29.69
C GLU A 119 20.66 13.56 29.65
N LEU A 120 20.73 14.29 28.51
CA LEU A 120 20.05 15.57 28.35
C LEU A 120 18.56 15.41 27.96
N LEU A 121 18.24 14.50 27.02
CA LEU A 121 16.92 14.41 26.40
C LEU A 121 16.11 13.20 26.90
N TRP A 122 16.76 12.07 27.16
CA TRP A 122 16.10 10.79 27.40
C TRP A 122 16.72 10.00 28.56
N PRO A 123 16.87 10.54 29.78
CA PRO A 123 17.61 9.89 30.88
C PRO A 123 17.02 8.53 31.27
N ALA A 124 15.73 8.33 31.12
CA ALA A 124 15.03 7.10 31.46
C ALA A 124 14.94 6.08 30.29
N PHE A 125 15.52 6.39 29.13
CA PHE A 125 15.46 5.47 27.99
C PHE A 125 16.50 4.36 28.12
N ASP A 126 16.02 3.11 28.03
CA ASP A 126 16.88 1.92 27.94
C ASP A 126 16.92 1.43 26.48
N ALA A 127 18.15 1.30 25.94
CA ALA A 127 18.39 0.91 24.55
C ALA A 127 18.29 -0.61 24.34
N THR A 128 17.33 -1.25 24.96
CA THR A 128 17.04 -2.68 24.77
C THR A 128 16.04 -2.89 23.64
N TRP A 129 16.25 -3.90 22.82
CA TRP A 129 15.32 -4.29 21.77
C TRP A 129 14.43 -5.45 22.23
N PRO A 130 13.11 -5.46 21.95
CA PRO A 130 12.31 -4.45 21.24
C PRO A 130 12.01 -3.20 22.09
N THR A 131 11.80 -2.06 21.44
CA THR A 131 11.52 -0.79 22.11
C THR A 131 10.50 0.06 21.33
N ASN A 132 9.68 0.84 22.04
CA ASN A 132 8.80 1.86 21.48
C ASN A 132 9.51 3.23 21.35
N GLY A 133 10.82 3.26 21.54
CA GLY A 133 11.58 4.51 21.54
C GLY A 133 11.47 5.30 22.85
N PRO A 134 12.19 6.42 22.96
CA PRO A 134 12.26 7.21 24.19
C PRO A 134 10.94 7.86 24.58
N GLY A 135 10.06 8.14 23.61
CA GLY A 135 8.76 8.77 23.86
C GLY A 135 7.65 7.83 24.35
N LYS A 136 7.89 6.52 24.35
CA LYS A 136 6.93 5.48 24.76
C LYS A 136 5.51 5.65 24.18
N VAL A 137 5.40 6.14 22.95
CA VAL A 137 4.13 6.53 22.32
C VAL A 137 3.16 5.35 22.17
N GLY A 138 3.65 4.12 22.06
CA GLY A 138 2.86 2.89 21.95
C GLY A 138 2.54 2.19 23.26
N GLY A 139 2.85 2.78 24.43
CA GLY A 139 2.74 2.11 25.72
C GLY A 139 3.88 1.11 25.97
N ASP A 140 3.74 0.27 27.00
CA ASP A 140 4.72 -0.78 27.27
C ASP A 140 4.56 -1.94 26.30
N LEU A 141 5.69 -2.41 25.74
CA LEU A 141 5.72 -3.60 24.89
C LEU A 141 5.52 -4.85 25.76
N ASP A 142 4.27 -5.26 25.93
CA ASP A 142 3.98 -6.52 26.60
C ASP A 142 4.03 -7.67 25.57
N ARG A 143 5.03 -8.52 25.70
CA ARG A 143 5.17 -9.74 24.88
C ARG A 143 4.03 -10.75 25.09
N LYS A 144 3.24 -10.60 26.13
CA LYS A 144 2.14 -11.50 26.47
C LYS A 144 0.86 -11.19 25.69
N SER A 145 0.75 -10.02 25.09
CA SER A 145 -0.41 -9.62 24.28
C SER A 145 -0.38 -10.11 22.82
N VAL A 146 0.61 -10.90 22.43
CA VAL A 146 0.80 -11.45 21.08
C VAL A 146 0.58 -12.98 21.05
N VAL A 147 -0.30 -13.48 21.92
CA VAL A 147 -0.75 -14.90 21.89
C VAL A 147 -2.23 -14.94 21.53
#